data_f6098cb9d6084f09c720124f99ba2aa1
#
_entry.id   f6098cb9d6084f09c720124f99ba2aa1
#
_cell.length_a   1.000
_cell.length_b   1.000
_cell.length_c   1.000
_cell.angle_alpha   90.00
_cell.angle_beta   90.00
_cell.angle_gamma   90.00
#
_symmetry.space_group_name_H-M   'P 1'
#
loop_
_entity.id
_entity.type
_entity.pdbx_description
1 polymer ?
#
loop_
_entity_poly.entity_id
_entity_poly.type
_entity_poly.pdbx_seq_one_letter_code
_entity_poly.pdbx_strand_id
1 'polypeptide(L)'
;MTSTGTSSSSRAADAGAPRPGGTGPLAGRTVSRIGYGAMQLERLRSDRAAAVGLVRRALDRGVDHLDTAQFYGDGFVNEVIREALRPTDDIVVVSKVGADPDPGGPVPLRPAQRPEELRASVEDNLRSLGTDRIAVVNLRRLDTGPGLRAEGDQVVDLDDQLAVLTRMRDEGKIGAIGLSSVTEDGLRRALPADIVCVQNAYSVVSRDDEDMLGLCLAEGIAWVPYFPLGGAFPAMPKVVDEPAVHTVAQALGVTPVQVGLAWLLHHAPNVLLIPGTADPDHLDANLAVGAITLDESSLAVLDAVESRSADVRLG
;
A
#
# COMPACT_ATOMS: atom_id res chain seq x y z
N MET A 1 15.11 -19.23 59.58
CA MET A 1 14.09 -19.32 58.51
C MET A 1 13.96 -17.94 57.92
N THR A 2 14.73 -17.66 56.90
CA THR A 2 14.76 -16.39 56.20
C THR A 2 14.19 -16.62 54.80
N SER A 3 13.00 -16.07 54.58
CA SER A 3 12.29 -16.10 53.28
C SER A 3 12.83 -14.98 52.39
N THR A 4 13.49 -15.34 51.32
CA THR A 4 13.88 -14.41 50.24
C THR A 4 12.74 -14.25 49.27
N GLY A 5 12.06 -13.10 49.31
CA GLY A 5 11.07 -12.69 48.33
C GLY A 5 11.76 -12.25 47.06
N THR A 6 11.57 -12.96 45.97
CA THR A 6 11.92 -12.55 44.62
C THR A 6 10.86 -11.57 44.10
N SER A 7 11.20 -10.30 44.02
CA SER A 7 10.38 -9.29 43.33
C SER A 7 10.52 -9.49 41.84
N SER A 8 9.45 -9.93 41.16
CA SER A 8 9.32 -9.89 39.73
C SER A 8 9.05 -8.43 39.30
N SER A 9 10.07 -7.76 38.79
CA SER A 9 9.87 -6.47 38.10
C SER A 9 9.18 -6.77 36.77
N SER A 10 7.88 -6.44 36.71
CA SER A 10 7.17 -6.35 35.44
C SER A 10 7.85 -5.25 34.60
N ARG A 11 8.46 -5.66 33.48
CA ARG A 11 8.88 -4.75 32.43
C ARG A 11 7.64 -3.96 32.00
N ALA A 12 7.62 -2.66 32.29
CA ALA A 12 6.72 -1.73 31.65
C ALA A 12 6.94 -1.84 30.14
N ALA A 13 5.91 -2.23 29.41
CA ALA A 13 5.92 -2.21 27.95
C ALA A 13 6.25 -0.77 27.53
N ASP A 14 7.30 -0.65 26.75
CA ASP A 14 7.70 0.57 26.07
C ASP A 14 6.48 1.06 25.28
N ALA A 15 5.86 2.15 25.73
CA ALA A 15 4.78 2.80 25.03
C ALA A 15 5.42 3.55 23.85
N GLY A 16 5.73 2.81 22.78
CA GLY A 16 6.25 3.35 21.53
C GLY A 16 5.38 4.50 21.04
N ALA A 17 5.97 5.38 20.22
CA ALA A 17 5.27 6.50 19.60
C ALA A 17 3.90 6.05 19.05
N PRO A 18 2.83 6.88 19.18
CA PRO A 18 1.51 6.50 18.72
C PRO A 18 1.54 6.16 17.23
N ARG A 19 1.08 4.96 16.88
CA ARG A 19 1.05 4.49 15.49
C ARG A 19 -0.03 5.25 14.70
N PRO A 20 0.32 5.87 13.56
CA PRO A 20 -0.65 6.64 12.78
C PRO A 20 -1.86 5.80 12.36
N GLY A 21 -3.07 6.29 12.64
CA GLY A 21 -4.33 5.63 12.28
C GLY A 21 -4.69 4.40 13.13
N GLY A 22 -3.98 4.15 14.25
CA GLY A 22 -4.12 2.91 15.01
C GLY A 22 -3.33 1.76 14.40
N THR A 23 -3.76 0.53 14.65
CA THR A 23 -3.02 -0.67 14.21
C THR A 23 -3.89 -1.64 13.41
N GLY A 24 -3.26 -2.37 12.47
CA GLY A 24 -3.86 -3.45 11.70
C GLY A 24 -2.87 -4.57 11.39
N PRO A 25 -3.34 -5.75 10.98
CA PRO A 25 -2.47 -6.88 10.64
C PRO A 25 -1.90 -6.74 9.22
N LEU A 26 -0.63 -7.10 9.04
CA LEU A 26 0.01 -7.26 7.74
C LEU A 26 1.11 -8.34 7.84
N ALA A 27 0.97 -9.41 7.07
CA ALA A 27 1.95 -10.51 7.00
C ALA A 27 2.35 -11.06 8.40
N GLY A 28 1.37 -11.31 9.26
CA GLY A 28 1.60 -11.84 10.62
C GLY A 28 2.16 -10.82 11.62
N ARG A 29 2.29 -9.56 11.22
CA ARG A 29 2.75 -8.45 12.07
C ARG A 29 1.62 -7.47 12.34
N THR A 30 1.74 -6.73 13.43
CA THR A 30 0.87 -5.58 13.73
C THR A 30 1.59 -4.31 13.27
N VAL A 31 0.99 -3.60 12.30
CA VAL A 31 1.53 -2.36 11.74
C VAL A 31 0.59 -1.17 12.00
N SER A 32 1.08 0.06 11.84
CA SER A 32 0.25 1.27 11.79
C SER A 32 -0.75 1.18 10.64
N ARG A 33 -1.97 1.71 10.79
CA ARG A 33 -2.94 1.71 9.68
C ARG A 33 -2.64 2.76 8.61
N ILE A 34 -1.72 3.68 8.88
CA ILE A 34 -1.20 4.62 7.89
C ILE A 34 0.30 4.36 7.73
N GLY A 35 0.66 3.82 6.57
CA GLY A 35 2.03 3.65 6.10
C GLY A 35 2.43 4.77 5.14
N TYR A 36 3.48 4.52 4.35
CA TYR A 36 3.97 5.47 3.37
C TYR A 36 4.15 4.83 1.98
N GLY A 37 3.44 5.38 0.99
CA GLY A 37 3.60 5.03 -0.42
C GLY A 37 4.75 5.80 -1.04
N ALA A 38 5.79 5.09 -1.45
CA ALA A 38 7.06 5.70 -1.84
C ALA A 38 7.11 6.19 -3.31
N MET A 39 6.10 5.91 -4.15
CA MET A 39 6.13 6.25 -5.58
C MET A 39 6.48 7.73 -5.84
N GLN A 40 5.95 8.66 -5.04
CA GLN A 40 6.16 10.08 -5.25
C GLN A 40 7.61 10.55 -5.00
N LEU A 41 8.46 9.71 -4.38
CA LEU A 41 9.90 10.00 -4.23
C LEU A 41 10.62 10.13 -5.57
N GLU A 42 10.07 9.59 -6.66
CA GLU A 42 10.60 9.79 -8.02
C GLU A 42 10.74 11.28 -8.37
N ARG A 43 9.85 12.12 -7.85
CA ARG A 43 9.89 13.58 -8.06
C ARG A 43 11.10 14.25 -7.42
N LEU A 44 11.73 13.57 -6.45
CA LEU A 44 12.93 14.02 -5.75
C LEU A 44 14.22 13.40 -6.31
N ARG A 45 14.19 12.86 -7.55
CA ARG A 45 15.37 12.24 -8.17
C ARG A 45 16.58 13.20 -8.23
N SER A 46 16.34 14.49 -8.41
CA SER A 46 17.39 15.53 -8.39
C SER A 46 17.86 15.94 -6.99
N ASP A 47 17.13 15.54 -5.94
CA ASP A 47 17.47 15.82 -4.54
C ASP A 47 17.30 14.55 -3.69
N ARG A 48 18.26 13.64 -3.84
CA ARG A 48 18.27 12.36 -3.14
C ARG A 48 18.28 12.53 -1.61
N ALA A 49 18.93 13.57 -1.10
CA ALA A 49 18.99 13.83 0.33
C ALA A 49 17.60 14.19 0.89
N ALA A 50 16.82 15.01 0.17
CA ALA A 50 15.43 15.29 0.52
C ALA A 50 14.55 14.03 0.48
N ALA A 51 14.73 13.16 -0.53
CA ALA A 51 14.01 11.90 -0.63
C ALA A 51 14.30 10.98 0.58
N VAL A 52 15.56 10.79 0.95
CA VAL A 52 15.98 10.02 2.13
C VAL A 52 15.45 10.65 3.42
N GLY A 53 15.54 11.98 3.54
CA GLY A 53 15.01 12.73 4.68
C GLY A 53 13.50 12.53 4.88
N LEU A 54 12.76 12.47 3.79
CA LEU A 54 11.31 12.27 3.83
C LEU A 54 10.93 10.87 4.33
N VAL A 55 11.62 9.81 3.86
CA VAL A 55 11.42 8.45 4.39
C VAL A 55 11.75 8.40 5.89
N ARG A 56 12.89 8.95 6.30
CA ARG A 56 13.28 9.03 7.73
C ARG A 56 12.24 9.75 8.57
N ARG A 57 11.70 10.88 8.07
CA ARG A 57 10.62 11.61 8.73
C ARG A 57 9.38 10.73 8.93
N ALA A 58 8.98 9.95 7.93
CA ALA A 58 7.86 9.02 8.05
C ALA A 58 8.10 7.99 9.17
N LEU A 59 9.28 7.37 9.20
CA LEU A 59 9.66 6.40 10.23
C LEU A 59 9.70 7.03 11.63
N ASP A 60 10.30 8.21 11.78
CA ASP A 60 10.38 8.96 13.04
C ASP A 60 8.97 9.39 13.55
N ARG A 61 7.95 9.43 12.66
CA ARG A 61 6.54 9.68 12.98
C ARG A 61 5.72 8.41 13.26
N GLY A 62 6.36 7.24 13.34
CA GLY A 62 5.73 5.98 13.71
C GLY A 62 5.17 5.17 12.53
N VAL A 63 5.50 5.53 11.29
CA VAL A 63 5.26 4.67 10.13
C VAL A 63 6.16 3.44 10.25
N ASP A 64 5.58 2.25 10.14
CA ASP A 64 6.27 0.97 10.25
C ASP A 64 6.02 0.02 9.08
N HIS A 65 5.36 0.51 8.01
CA HIS A 65 5.33 -0.17 6.72
C HIS A 65 5.48 0.82 5.55
N LEU A 66 6.23 0.41 4.54
CA LEU A 66 6.53 1.19 3.34
C LEU A 66 6.08 0.40 2.11
N ASP A 67 5.41 1.07 1.18
CA ASP A 67 5.01 0.49 -0.10
C ASP A 67 5.87 1.05 -1.22
N THR A 68 6.52 0.16 -1.96
CA THR A 68 7.43 0.49 -3.07
C THR A 68 7.22 -0.41 -4.28
N ALA A 69 8.03 -0.25 -5.31
CA ALA A 69 8.17 -1.15 -6.46
C ALA A 69 9.51 -0.89 -7.15
N GLN A 70 10.10 -1.93 -7.77
CA GLN A 70 11.33 -1.80 -8.56
C GLN A 70 11.18 -0.82 -9.72
N PHE A 71 9.99 -0.81 -10.34
CA PHE A 71 9.70 0.09 -11.46
C PHE A 71 9.45 1.55 -11.03
N TYR A 72 9.47 1.89 -9.74
CA TYR A 72 9.42 3.28 -9.29
C TYR A 72 10.78 3.95 -9.50
N GLY A 73 10.85 4.77 -10.55
CA GLY A 73 12.08 5.45 -10.92
C GLY A 73 13.22 4.50 -11.30
N ASP A 74 12.92 3.33 -11.85
CA ASP A 74 13.90 2.31 -12.22
C ASP A 74 14.87 1.99 -11.07
N GLY A 75 14.31 1.60 -9.92
CA GLY A 75 15.05 1.22 -8.71
C GLY A 75 15.48 2.40 -7.82
N PHE A 76 15.41 3.63 -8.28
CA PHE A 76 15.78 4.81 -7.48
C PHE A 76 15.08 4.85 -6.14
N VAL A 77 13.76 4.58 -6.11
CA VAL A 77 12.96 4.62 -4.88
C VAL A 77 13.40 3.54 -3.90
N ASN A 78 13.66 2.32 -4.37
CA ASN A 78 14.19 1.24 -3.53
C ASN A 78 15.56 1.59 -2.94
N GLU A 79 16.45 2.20 -3.70
CA GLU A 79 17.74 2.65 -3.21
C GLU A 79 17.61 3.76 -2.16
N VAL A 80 16.64 4.69 -2.32
CA VAL A 80 16.35 5.72 -1.30
C VAL A 80 15.86 5.06 -0.01
N ILE A 81 14.97 4.08 -0.09
CA ILE A 81 14.51 3.32 1.08
C ILE A 81 15.68 2.61 1.75
N ARG A 82 16.53 1.91 0.99
CA ARG A 82 17.74 1.26 1.53
C ARG A 82 18.63 2.22 2.31
N GLU A 83 18.85 3.43 1.78
CA GLU A 83 19.70 4.46 2.43
C GLU A 83 19.02 5.05 3.67
N ALA A 84 17.70 5.15 3.66
CA ALA A 84 16.93 5.69 4.78
C ALA A 84 16.82 4.73 5.96
N LEU A 85 16.74 3.42 5.72
CA LEU A 85 16.57 2.42 6.77
C LEU A 85 17.82 2.30 7.63
N ARG A 86 17.60 2.17 8.95
CA ARG A 86 18.63 1.90 9.96
C ARG A 86 18.57 0.42 10.33
N PRO A 87 19.66 -0.20 10.77
CA PRO A 87 19.65 -1.61 11.21
C PRO A 87 18.66 -1.92 12.35
N THR A 88 18.26 -0.89 13.11
CA THR A 88 17.31 -0.99 14.23
C THR A 88 15.85 -0.80 13.82
N ASP A 89 15.59 -0.38 12.57
CA ASP A 89 14.24 -0.12 12.11
C ASP A 89 13.53 -1.45 11.81
N ASP A 90 12.43 -1.71 12.53
CA ASP A 90 11.62 -2.91 12.37
C ASP A 90 10.43 -2.63 11.43
N ILE A 91 10.71 -2.53 10.13
CA ILE A 91 9.80 -2.04 9.09
C ILE A 91 9.35 -3.17 8.17
N VAL A 92 8.06 -3.18 7.82
CA VAL A 92 7.52 -4.03 6.75
C VAL A 92 7.67 -3.31 5.41
N VAL A 93 8.59 -3.76 4.57
CA VAL A 93 8.68 -3.30 3.18
C VAL A 93 7.81 -4.18 2.30
N VAL A 94 6.86 -3.55 1.59
CA VAL A 94 5.97 -4.16 0.60
C VAL A 94 6.42 -3.70 -0.78
N SER A 95 6.77 -4.63 -1.66
CA SER A 95 7.11 -4.30 -3.04
C SER A 95 6.19 -4.99 -4.04
N LYS A 96 6.37 -4.74 -5.33
CA LYS A 96 5.50 -5.23 -6.40
C LYS A 96 6.32 -5.85 -7.53
N VAL A 97 5.75 -6.85 -8.19
CA VAL A 97 6.23 -7.47 -9.44
C VAL A 97 5.06 -7.58 -10.43
N GLY A 98 5.33 -7.86 -11.69
CA GLY A 98 4.32 -8.00 -12.74
C GLY A 98 4.27 -6.82 -13.70
N ALA A 99 5.12 -5.82 -13.51
CA ALA A 99 5.40 -4.75 -14.46
C ALA A 99 6.87 -4.36 -14.38
N ASP A 100 7.43 -3.91 -15.49
CA ASP A 100 8.80 -3.41 -15.59
C ASP A 100 8.83 -2.01 -16.21
N PRO A 101 9.89 -1.23 -16.00
CA PRO A 101 10.10 0.03 -16.71
C PRO A 101 10.13 -0.17 -18.23
N ASP A 102 9.52 0.77 -18.95
CA ASP A 102 9.57 0.86 -20.42
C ASP A 102 9.81 2.32 -20.87
N PRO A 103 11.05 2.83 -20.74
CA PRO A 103 11.35 4.23 -20.99
C PRO A 103 11.11 4.69 -22.44
N GLY A 104 11.01 3.74 -23.36
CA GLY A 104 10.77 4.02 -24.80
C GLY A 104 9.34 3.72 -25.24
N GLY A 105 8.50 3.21 -24.37
CA GLY A 105 7.14 2.82 -24.66
C GLY A 105 6.14 3.98 -24.65
N PRO A 106 4.91 3.75 -25.08
CA PRO A 106 3.84 4.76 -25.04
C PRO A 106 3.43 5.12 -23.61
N VAL A 107 3.66 4.25 -22.67
CA VAL A 107 3.56 4.46 -21.21
C VAL A 107 4.87 4.02 -20.56
N PRO A 108 5.26 4.58 -19.40
CA PRO A 108 6.57 4.32 -18.82
C PRO A 108 6.73 2.91 -18.22
N LEU A 109 5.74 2.05 -18.37
CA LEU A 109 5.71 0.67 -17.85
C LEU A 109 5.20 -0.28 -18.93
N ARG A 110 5.73 -1.51 -18.93
CA ARG A 110 5.22 -2.65 -19.68
C ARG A 110 4.77 -3.77 -18.73
N PRO A 111 3.83 -4.66 -19.15
CA PRO A 111 3.60 -5.91 -18.44
C PRO A 111 4.86 -6.75 -18.37
N ALA A 112 5.05 -7.46 -17.25
CA ALA A 112 6.13 -8.42 -17.02
C ALA A 112 5.56 -9.56 -16.18
N GLN A 113 4.66 -10.34 -16.80
CA GLN A 113 3.78 -11.30 -16.14
C GLN A 113 4.31 -12.74 -16.18
N ARG A 114 5.28 -13.02 -17.06
CA ARG A 114 5.79 -14.38 -17.23
C ARG A 114 6.59 -14.83 -16.01
N PRO A 115 6.60 -16.14 -15.70
CA PRO A 115 7.29 -16.70 -14.53
C PRO A 115 8.75 -16.27 -14.37
N GLU A 116 9.51 -16.24 -15.48
CA GLU A 116 10.91 -15.80 -15.48
C GLU A 116 11.06 -14.30 -15.22
N GLU A 117 10.13 -13.46 -15.71
CA GLU A 117 10.11 -12.02 -15.49
C GLU A 117 9.76 -11.70 -14.01
N LEU A 118 8.81 -12.43 -13.43
CA LEU A 118 8.47 -12.27 -12.01
C LEU A 118 9.67 -12.60 -11.10
N ARG A 119 10.38 -13.71 -11.39
CA ARG A 119 11.59 -14.07 -10.65
C ARG A 119 12.66 -13.00 -10.77
N ALA A 120 12.95 -12.54 -11.98
CA ALA A 120 13.94 -11.48 -12.23
C ALA A 120 13.58 -10.21 -11.49
N SER A 121 12.30 -9.79 -11.54
CA SER A 121 11.82 -8.58 -10.86
C SER A 121 11.92 -8.68 -9.33
N VAL A 122 11.69 -9.87 -8.71
CA VAL A 122 11.96 -10.06 -7.27
C VAL A 122 13.46 -9.91 -6.98
N GLU A 123 14.33 -10.50 -7.78
CA GLU A 123 15.79 -10.42 -7.59
C GLU A 123 16.32 -8.99 -7.78
N ASP A 124 15.74 -8.22 -8.70
CA ASP A 124 16.06 -6.79 -8.88
C ASP A 124 15.61 -5.95 -7.68
N ASN A 125 14.42 -6.24 -7.12
CA ASN A 125 13.95 -5.61 -5.89
C ASN A 125 14.90 -5.92 -4.71
N LEU A 126 15.31 -7.16 -4.51
CA LEU A 126 16.26 -7.54 -3.45
C LEU A 126 17.58 -6.79 -3.59
N ARG A 127 18.10 -6.69 -4.83
CA ARG A 127 19.36 -6.00 -5.11
C ARG A 127 19.26 -4.50 -4.83
N SER A 128 18.22 -3.84 -5.29
CA SER A 128 18.04 -2.39 -5.12
C SER A 128 17.71 -2.00 -3.69
N LEU A 129 16.93 -2.83 -2.97
CA LEU A 129 16.66 -2.67 -1.53
C LEU A 129 17.87 -3.04 -0.66
N GLY A 130 18.85 -3.81 -1.20
CA GLY A 130 20.02 -4.27 -0.45
C GLY A 130 19.66 -5.23 0.69
N THR A 131 18.71 -6.13 0.44
CA THR A 131 18.23 -7.13 1.42
C THR A 131 18.15 -8.50 0.80
N ASP A 132 18.28 -9.54 1.61
CA ASP A 132 18.13 -10.93 1.18
C ASP A 132 16.65 -11.38 1.20
N ARG A 133 15.75 -10.59 1.82
CA ARG A 133 14.34 -10.93 1.96
C ARG A 133 13.45 -9.68 1.94
N ILE A 134 12.41 -9.69 1.11
CA ILE A 134 11.35 -8.68 1.11
C ILE A 134 10.19 -9.22 1.95
N ALA A 135 9.65 -8.40 2.85
CA ALA A 135 8.59 -8.85 3.77
C ALA A 135 7.31 -9.28 3.02
N VAL A 136 6.85 -8.49 2.04
CA VAL A 136 5.68 -8.78 1.20
C VAL A 136 5.98 -8.41 -0.24
N VAL A 137 5.61 -9.28 -1.17
CA VAL A 137 5.64 -8.99 -2.61
C VAL A 137 4.23 -9.12 -3.18
N ASN A 138 3.72 -8.03 -3.74
CA ASN A 138 2.44 -8.00 -4.45
C ASN A 138 2.63 -8.42 -5.91
N LEU A 139 1.92 -9.46 -6.33
CA LEU A 139 1.73 -9.78 -7.73
C LEU A 139 0.73 -8.79 -8.33
N ARG A 140 1.20 -7.88 -9.18
CA ARG A 140 0.36 -6.96 -9.93
C ARG A 140 -0.15 -7.66 -11.19
N ARG A 141 -1.39 -8.13 -11.13
CA ARG A 141 -2.01 -8.97 -12.17
C ARG A 141 -2.37 -8.22 -13.44
N LEU A 142 -2.68 -6.93 -13.34
CA LEU A 142 -3.15 -6.11 -14.45
C LEU A 142 -4.49 -6.60 -15.04
N ASP A 143 -5.29 -7.34 -14.26
CA ASP A 143 -6.60 -7.85 -14.69
C ASP A 143 -7.68 -6.76 -14.64
N THR A 144 -7.55 -5.81 -13.72
CA THR A 144 -8.51 -4.73 -13.45
C THR A 144 -7.80 -3.44 -13.02
N GLY A 145 -8.58 -2.38 -12.80
CA GLY A 145 -8.10 -1.07 -12.36
C GLY A 145 -7.60 -0.18 -13.51
N PRO A 146 -7.18 1.05 -13.25
CA PRO A 146 -6.79 2.00 -14.28
C PRO A 146 -5.41 1.71 -14.88
N GLY A 147 -5.27 2.00 -16.16
CA GLY A 147 -4.00 2.07 -16.87
C GLY A 147 -3.61 0.77 -17.58
N LEU A 148 -2.45 0.22 -17.23
CA LEU A 148 -1.81 -0.90 -17.92
C LEU A 148 -2.62 -2.20 -17.79
N ARG A 149 -2.68 -2.96 -18.91
CA ARG A 149 -3.31 -4.29 -18.98
C ARG A 149 -2.31 -5.32 -19.50
N ALA A 150 -2.48 -6.57 -19.04
CA ALA A 150 -1.78 -7.70 -19.63
C ALA A 150 -2.48 -8.10 -20.95
N GLU A 151 -1.70 -8.28 -22.03
CA GLU A 151 -2.18 -8.67 -23.35
C GLU A 151 -1.23 -9.70 -23.97
N GLY A 152 -1.75 -10.47 -24.93
CA GLY A 152 -0.95 -11.44 -25.67
C GLY A 152 -0.28 -12.49 -24.78
N ASP A 153 1.02 -12.66 -24.90
CA ASP A 153 1.85 -13.60 -24.13
C ASP A 153 2.07 -13.16 -22.67
N GLN A 154 1.63 -11.97 -22.33
CA GLN A 154 1.62 -11.47 -20.95
C GLN A 154 0.33 -11.81 -20.19
N VAL A 155 -0.66 -12.41 -20.83
CA VAL A 155 -1.83 -13.02 -20.17
C VAL A 155 -1.42 -14.40 -19.66
N VAL A 156 -0.86 -14.46 -18.47
CA VAL A 156 -0.33 -15.70 -17.86
C VAL A 156 -1.33 -16.24 -16.84
N ASP A 157 -1.42 -17.58 -16.74
CA ASP A 157 -2.27 -18.21 -15.73
C ASP A 157 -1.81 -17.84 -14.32
N LEU A 158 -2.76 -17.54 -13.45
CA LEU A 158 -2.50 -17.11 -12.07
C LEU A 158 -1.76 -18.18 -11.26
N ASP A 159 -2.08 -19.47 -11.48
CA ASP A 159 -1.48 -20.57 -10.71
C ASP A 159 0.02 -20.74 -11.07
N ASP A 160 0.41 -20.51 -12.34
CA ASP A 160 1.81 -20.50 -12.76
C ASP A 160 2.60 -19.36 -12.09
N GLN A 161 2.00 -18.20 -11.99
CA GLN A 161 2.60 -17.03 -11.31
C GLN A 161 2.72 -17.26 -9.80
N LEU A 162 1.65 -17.76 -9.16
CA LEU A 162 1.67 -18.08 -7.73
C LEU A 162 2.67 -19.18 -7.41
N ALA A 163 2.84 -20.18 -8.30
CA ALA A 163 3.84 -21.23 -8.13
C ALA A 163 5.28 -20.68 -8.10
N VAL A 164 5.58 -19.63 -8.89
CA VAL A 164 6.90 -18.95 -8.84
C VAL A 164 7.07 -18.22 -7.51
N LEU A 165 6.09 -17.40 -7.10
CA LEU A 165 6.20 -16.63 -5.87
C LEU A 165 6.22 -17.52 -4.63
N THR A 166 5.46 -18.62 -4.62
CA THR A 166 5.50 -19.63 -3.55
C THR A 166 6.89 -20.25 -3.44
N ARG A 167 7.51 -20.66 -4.57
CA ARG A 167 8.90 -21.15 -4.55
C ARG A 167 9.88 -20.11 -4.02
N MET A 168 9.74 -18.83 -4.38
CA MET A 168 10.61 -17.77 -3.87
C MET A 168 10.38 -17.49 -2.38
N ARG A 169 9.16 -17.72 -1.88
CA ARG A 169 8.85 -17.71 -0.44
C ARG A 169 9.55 -18.87 0.27
N ASP A 170 9.49 -20.06 -0.30
CA ASP A 170 10.17 -21.27 0.23
C ASP A 170 11.69 -21.13 0.20
N GLU A 171 12.25 -20.46 -0.82
CA GLU A 171 13.66 -20.05 -0.91
C GLU A 171 14.05 -18.97 0.13
N GLY A 172 13.08 -18.38 0.84
CA GLY A 172 13.31 -17.32 1.84
C GLY A 172 13.50 -15.92 1.26
N LYS A 173 13.40 -15.74 -0.07
CA LYS A 173 13.59 -14.45 -0.76
C LYS A 173 12.44 -13.47 -0.51
N ILE A 174 11.22 -13.98 -0.33
CA ILE A 174 10.05 -13.19 0.06
C ILE A 174 9.42 -13.77 1.33
N GLY A 175 8.75 -12.92 2.10
CA GLY A 175 8.10 -13.32 3.34
C GLY A 175 6.67 -13.80 3.13
N ALA A 176 5.92 -13.03 2.36
CA ALA A 176 4.51 -13.26 2.09
C ALA A 176 4.14 -12.75 0.69
N ILE A 177 3.00 -13.21 0.20
CA ILE A 177 2.45 -12.86 -1.12
C ILE A 177 1.22 -11.98 -0.92
N GLY A 178 1.16 -10.86 -1.65
CA GLY A 178 -0.04 -10.07 -1.83
C GLY A 178 -0.44 -10.03 -3.30
N LEU A 179 -1.59 -9.44 -3.58
CA LEU A 179 -2.09 -9.23 -4.94
C LEU A 179 -2.35 -7.76 -5.21
N SER A 180 -2.29 -7.35 -6.48
CA SER A 180 -2.65 -6.00 -6.90
C SER A 180 -3.31 -6.04 -8.29
N SER A 181 -4.28 -5.17 -8.53
CA SER A 181 -5.02 -5.08 -9.79
C SER A 181 -5.58 -6.46 -10.21
N VAL A 182 -6.20 -7.15 -9.26
CA VAL A 182 -6.76 -8.50 -9.39
C VAL A 182 -8.28 -8.44 -9.36
N THR A 183 -8.96 -9.35 -10.06
CA THR A 183 -10.41 -9.54 -9.94
C THR A 183 -10.77 -10.35 -8.70
N GLU A 184 -12.04 -10.31 -8.27
CA GLU A 184 -12.51 -11.11 -7.14
C GLU A 184 -12.34 -12.62 -7.39
N ASP A 185 -12.62 -13.11 -8.61
CA ASP A 185 -12.39 -14.50 -8.99
C ASP A 185 -10.90 -14.86 -8.88
N GLY A 186 -10.02 -13.95 -9.30
CA GLY A 186 -8.57 -14.11 -9.14
C GLY A 186 -8.16 -14.21 -7.67
N LEU A 187 -8.70 -13.36 -6.79
CA LEU A 187 -8.44 -13.44 -5.35
C LEU A 187 -8.93 -14.78 -4.78
N ARG A 188 -10.16 -15.23 -5.11
CA ARG A 188 -10.71 -16.52 -4.64
C ARG A 188 -9.82 -17.69 -5.04
N ARG A 189 -9.31 -17.71 -6.28
CA ARG A 189 -8.33 -18.73 -6.74
C ARG A 189 -7.01 -18.68 -5.97
N ALA A 190 -6.58 -17.47 -5.58
CA ALA A 190 -5.29 -17.27 -4.92
C ALA A 190 -5.31 -17.56 -3.41
N LEU A 191 -6.46 -17.68 -2.75
CA LEU A 191 -6.55 -17.90 -1.30
C LEU A 191 -5.67 -19.06 -0.79
N PRO A 192 -5.54 -20.21 -1.50
CA PRO A 192 -4.67 -21.30 -1.04
C PRO A 192 -3.17 -20.95 -0.98
N ALA A 193 -2.74 -19.81 -1.56
CA ALA A 193 -1.35 -19.34 -1.52
C ALA A 193 -1.06 -18.44 -0.29
N ASP A 194 -1.99 -18.32 0.67
CA ASP A 194 -1.88 -17.51 1.88
C ASP A 194 -1.65 -16.02 1.55
N ILE A 195 -2.56 -15.41 0.81
CA ILE A 195 -2.52 -14.00 0.43
C ILE A 195 -2.70 -13.13 1.68
N VAL A 196 -1.79 -12.17 1.89
CA VAL A 196 -1.79 -11.32 3.10
C VAL A 196 -2.35 -9.92 2.87
N CYS A 197 -2.37 -9.44 1.63
CA CYS A 197 -2.98 -8.14 1.28
C CYS A 197 -3.43 -8.09 -0.17
N VAL A 198 -4.39 -7.20 -0.44
CA VAL A 198 -4.86 -6.84 -1.78
C VAL A 198 -4.74 -5.34 -1.99
N GLN A 199 -4.19 -4.95 -3.13
CA GLN A 199 -4.07 -3.55 -3.56
C GLN A 199 -4.85 -3.33 -4.86
N ASN A 200 -6.04 -2.76 -4.77
CA ASN A 200 -6.85 -2.32 -5.91
C ASN A 200 -7.19 -0.84 -5.81
N ALA A 201 -7.63 -0.23 -6.91
CA ALA A 201 -8.08 1.17 -6.89
C ALA A 201 -9.38 1.27 -6.09
N TYR A 202 -9.38 2.08 -5.03
CA TYR A 202 -10.56 2.21 -4.18
C TYR A 202 -10.55 3.54 -3.43
N SER A 203 -11.72 4.20 -3.39
CA SER A 203 -11.90 5.50 -2.71
C SER A 203 -13.39 5.77 -2.48
N VAL A 204 -13.73 6.85 -1.79
CA VAL A 204 -15.12 7.27 -1.59
C VAL A 204 -15.89 7.46 -2.90
N VAL A 205 -15.20 7.79 -4.00
CA VAL A 205 -15.79 8.01 -5.33
C VAL A 205 -15.69 6.82 -6.28
N SER A 206 -15.02 5.73 -5.87
CA SER A 206 -14.83 4.52 -6.68
C SER A 206 -14.79 3.31 -5.76
N ARG A 207 -15.90 2.56 -5.74
CA ARG A 207 -16.12 1.41 -4.86
C ARG A 207 -16.48 0.14 -5.66
N ASP A 208 -15.86 -0.01 -6.84
CA ASP A 208 -16.11 -1.17 -7.72
C ASP A 208 -15.80 -2.50 -7.04
N ASP A 209 -14.84 -2.51 -6.10
CA ASP A 209 -14.34 -3.71 -5.40
C ASP A 209 -14.91 -3.85 -3.97
N GLU A 210 -16.10 -3.32 -3.68
CA GLU A 210 -16.72 -3.39 -2.33
C GLU A 210 -16.87 -4.85 -1.85
N ASP A 211 -17.36 -5.75 -2.71
CA ASP A 211 -17.55 -7.17 -2.37
C ASP A 211 -16.20 -7.84 -2.09
N MET A 212 -15.14 -7.48 -2.85
CA MET A 212 -13.79 -7.98 -2.64
C MET A 212 -13.19 -7.46 -1.32
N LEU A 213 -13.46 -6.21 -0.94
CA LEU A 213 -13.07 -5.67 0.36
C LEU A 213 -13.72 -6.48 1.49
N GLY A 214 -15.01 -6.79 1.34
CA GLY A 214 -15.74 -7.67 2.27
C GLY A 214 -15.14 -9.07 2.36
N LEU A 215 -14.75 -9.66 1.23
CA LEU A 215 -14.04 -10.96 1.19
C LEU A 215 -12.70 -10.86 1.91
N CYS A 216 -11.91 -9.83 1.64
CA CYS A 216 -10.63 -9.61 2.33
C CYS A 216 -10.82 -9.50 3.85
N LEU A 217 -11.86 -8.80 4.30
CA LEU A 217 -12.17 -8.69 5.73
C LEU A 217 -12.49 -10.05 6.35
N ALA A 218 -13.32 -10.88 5.66
CA ALA A 218 -13.71 -12.21 6.13
C ALA A 218 -12.50 -13.17 6.23
N GLU A 219 -11.54 -13.06 5.31
CA GLU A 219 -10.34 -13.91 5.25
C GLU A 219 -9.16 -13.34 6.06
N GLY A 220 -9.31 -12.20 6.73
CA GLY A 220 -8.23 -11.55 7.50
C GLY A 220 -7.12 -10.98 6.62
N ILE A 221 -7.41 -10.66 5.37
CA ILE A 221 -6.51 -10.07 4.38
C ILE A 221 -6.56 -8.55 4.49
N ALA A 222 -5.41 -7.88 4.52
CA ALA A 222 -5.35 -6.43 4.53
C ALA A 222 -5.82 -5.85 3.18
N TRP A 223 -6.68 -4.83 3.24
CA TRP A 223 -7.08 -4.04 2.07
C TRP A 223 -6.22 -2.77 1.99
N VAL A 224 -5.44 -2.64 0.92
CA VAL A 224 -4.46 -1.55 0.79
C VAL A 224 -4.76 -0.76 -0.48
N PRO A 225 -5.72 0.19 -0.45
CA PRO A 225 -6.17 0.88 -1.65
C PRO A 225 -5.05 1.75 -2.26
N TYR A 226 -4.82 1.61 -3.56
CA TYR A 226 -4.06 2.61 -4.31
C TYR A 226 -5.03 3.63 -4.95
N PHE A 227 -4.52 4.82 -5.29
CA PHE A 227 -5.33 5.98 -5.69
C PHE A 227 -6.48 6.29 -4.72
N PRO A 228 -6.21 6.39 -3.41
CA PRO A 228 -7.23 6.58 -2.38
C PRO A 228 -8.00 7.91 -2.53
N LEU A 229 -7.50 8.82 -3.36
CA LEU A 229 -8.12 10.12 -3.68
C LEU A 229 -8.59 10.20 -5.14
N GLY A 230 -8.46 9.11 -5.91
CA GLY A 230 -8.75 9.12 -7.34
C GLY A 230 -7.79 9.99 -8.16
N GLY A 231 -8.20 10.36 -9.36
CA GLY A 231 -7.57 11.42 -10.16
C GLY A 231 -6.19 11.14 -10.74
N ALA A 232 -5.71 9.89 -10.72
CA ALA A 232 -4.42 9.53 -11.31
C ALA A 232 -4.42 9.64 -12.84
N PHE A 233 -5.58 9.48 -13.46
CA PHE A 233 -5.81 9.64 -14.90
C PHE A 233 -6.93 10.67 -15.16
N PRO A 234 -6.95 11.34 -16.32
CA PRO A 234 -7.90 12.42 -16.59
C PRO A 234 -9.38 12.04 -16.43
N ALA A 235 -9.74 10.79 -16.76
CA ALA A 235 -11.12 10.29 -16.67
C ALA A 235 -11.46 9.70 -15.28
N MET A 236 -10.50 9.56 -14.37
CA MET A 236 -10.78 9.07 -13.04
C MET A 236 -11.50 10.12 -12.19
N PRO A 237 -12.55 9.72 -11.46
CA PRO A 237 -13.20 10.62 -10.49
C PRO A 237 -12.22 10.99 -9.39
N LYS A 238 -12.38 12.20 -8.84
CA LYS A 238 -11.52 12.73 -7.78
C LYS A 238 -12.33 12.98 -6.51
N VAL A 239 -11.83 12.49 -5.40
CA VAL A 239 -12.42 12.73 -4.07
C VAL A 239 -12.49 14.22 -3.75
N VAL A 240 -11.45 14.96 -4.13
CA VAL A 240 -11.36 16.39 -3.85
C VAL A 240 -12.31 17.26 -4.68
N ASP A 241 -12.98 16.70 -5.69
CA ASP A 241 -13.97 17.43 -6.50
C ASP A 241 -15.41 17.19 -6.00
N GLU A 242 -15.62 16.31 -5.00
CA GLU A 242 -16.94 15.94 -4.51
C GLU A 242 -17.52 16.98 -3.51
N PRO A 243 -18.71 17.54 -3.78
CA PRO A 243 -19.32 18.51 -2.88
C PRO A 243 -19.57 17.98 -1.47
N ALA A 244 -19.92 16.70 -1.32
CA ALA A 244 -20.13 16.03 -0.04
C ALA A 244 -18.84 16.04 0.80
N VAL A 245 -17.69 15.75 0.17
CA VAL A 245 -16.38 15.79 0.83
C VAL A 245 -16.03 17.19 1.30
N HIS A 246 -16.30 18.22 0.49
CA HIS A 246 -16.08 19.61 0.87
C HIS A 246 -16.96 20.04 2.06
N THR A 247 -18.22 19.60 2.08
CA THR A 247 -19.13 19.88 3.19
C THR A 247 -18.60 19.33 4.51
N VAL A 248 -18.18 18.07 4.50
CA VAL A 248 -17.59 17.42 5.70
C VAL A 248 -16.27 18.07 6.08
N ALA A 249 -15.40 18.38 5.11
CA ALA A 249 -14.11 19.03 5.35
C ALA A 249 -14.29 20.40 6.05
N GLN A 250 -15.25 21.20 5.58
CA GLN A 250 -15.57 22.50 6.18
C GLN A 250 -16.10 22.34 7.61
N ALA A 251 -17.00 21.39 7.85
CA ALA A 251 -17.59 21.15 9.17
C ALA A 251 -16.54 20.72 10.20
N LEU A 252 -15.54 19.95 9.78
CA LEU A 252 -14.47 19.44 10.65
C LEU A 252 -13.23 20.35 10.70
N GLY A 253 -13.14 21.38 9.87
CA GLY A 253 -11.96 22.25 9.78
C GLY A 253 -10.70 21.52 9.25
N VAL A 254 -10.88 20.52 8.37
CA VAL A 254 -9.80 19.75 7.77
C VAL A 254 -9.83 19.85 6.24
N THR A 255 -8.85 19.29 5.55
CA THR A 255 -8.81 19.30 4.09
C THR A 255 -9.68 18.20 3.45
N PRO A 256 -10.19 18.39 2.22
CA PRO A 256 -10.88 17.33 1.46
C PRO A 256 -10.04 16.05 1.30
N VAL A 257 -8.72 16.17 1.14
CA VAL A 257 -7.77 15.05 1.12
C VAL A 257 -7.85 14.24 2.41
N GLN A 258 -7.80 14.93 3.55
CA GLN A 258 -7.87 14.28 4.86
C GLN A 258 -9.23 13.60 5.11
N VAL A 259 -10.32 14.19 4.64
CA VAL A 259 -11.66 13.55 4.72
C VAL A 259 -11.70 12.26 3.93
N GLY A 260 -11.20 12.24 2.68
CA GLY A 260 -11.16 11.04 1.86
C GLY A 260 -10.33 9.91 2.48
N LEU A 261 -9.17 10.23 3.04
CA LEU A 261 -8.34 9.26 3.74
C LEU A 261 -8.97 8.79 5.07
N ALA A 262 -9.59 9.70 5.83
CA ALA A 262 -10.28 9.35 7.07
C ALA A 262 -11.47 8.43 6.81
N TRP A 263 -12.25 8.69 5.74
CA TRP A 263 -13.34 7.82 5.35
C TRP A 263 -12.87 6.37 5.11
N LEU A 264 -11.78 6.17 4.38
CA LEU A 264 -11.21 4.84 4.15
C LEU A 264 -10.86 4.11 5.46
N LEU A 265 -10.30 4.80 6.45
CA LEU A 265 -10.00 4.21 7.76
C LEU A 265 -11.25 3.84 8.56
N HIS A 266 -12.36 4.58 8.38
CA HIS A 266 -13.63 4.30 9.05
C HIS A 266 -14.45 3.24 8.32
N HIS A 267 -14.30 3.14 6.99
CA HIS A 267 -15.09 2.28 6.13
C HIS A 267 -14.91 0.78 6.45
N ALA A 268 -13.65 0.34 6.65
CA ALA A 268 -13.39 -1.04 7.05
C ALA A 268 -12.15 -1.16 7.96
N PRO A 269 -12.18 -2.07 8.96
CA PRO A 269 -11.10 -2.20 9.94
C PRO A 269 -9.81 -2.82 9.36
N ASN A 270 -9.89 -3.56 8.25
CA ASN A 270 -8.75 -4.17 7.55
C ASN A 270 -8.08 -3.25 6.51
N VAL A 271 -8.53 -1.98 6.40
CA VAL A 271 -7.89 -1.00 5.52
C VAL A 271 -6.56 -0.54 6.11
N LEU A 272 -5.50 -0.61 5.29
CA LEU A 272 -4.20 0.00 5.54
C LEU A 272 -3.95 1.05 4.44
N LEU A 273 -3.66 2.28 4.81
CA LEU A 273 -3.40 3.37 3.89
C LEU A 273 -1.92 3.49 3.58
N ILE A 274 -1.60 3.86 2.34
CA ILE A 274 -0.24 4.14 1.88
C ILE A 274 -0.20 5.47 1.10
N PRO A 275 -0.67 6.59 1.69
CA PRO A 275 -0.68 7.87 1.00
C PRO A 275 0.76 8.31 0.69
N GLY A 276 1.05 8.51 -0.61
CA GLY A 276 2.37 8.92 -1.10
C GLY A 276 2.45 10.43 -1.32
N THR A 277 3.58 11.03 -0.94
CA THR A 277 3.89 12.43 -1.20
C THR A 277 5.39 12.64 -1.31
N ALA A 278 5.82 13.71 -1.99
CA ALA A 278 7.19 14.22 -2.01
C ALA A 278 7.37 15.47 -1.13
N ASP A 279 6.33 15.85 -0.39
CA ASP A 279 6.28 17.06 0.44
C ASP A 279 6.17 16.68 1.92
N PRO A 280 7.06 17.18 2.81
CA PRO A 280 7.05 16.85 4.23
C PRO A 280 5.81 17.36 4.99
N ASP A 281 5.22 18.47 4.59
CA ASP A 281 4.01 18.99 5.24
C ASP A 281 2.79 18.16 4.83
N HIS A 282 2.73 17.71 3.59
CA HIS A 282 1.72 16.75 3.15
C HIS A 282 1.88 15.38 3.82
N LEU A 283 3.12 14.94 4.10
CA LEU A 283 3.34 13.72 4.89
C LEU A 283 2.73 13.86 6.28
N ASP A 284 3.04 14.94 6.99
CA ASP A 284 2.51 15.18 8.34
C ASP A 284 0.97 15.28 8.33
N ALA A 285 0.40 15.96 7.33
CA ALA A 285 -1.06 16.05 7.16
C ALA A 285 -1.71 14.68 6.91
N ASN A 286 -1.08 13.82 6.11
CA ASN A 286 -1.55 12.46 5.85
C ASN A 286 -1.50 11.59 7.13
N LEU A 287 -0.43 11.69 7.92
CA LEU A 287 -0.29 10.93 9.17
C LEU A 287 -1.27 11.41 10.25
N ALA A 288 -1.61 12.70 10.24
CA ALA A 288 -2.59 13.29 11.17
C ALA A 288 -4.03 12.79 10.91
N VAL A 289 -4.32 12.19 9.76
CA VAL A 289 -5.65 11.65 9.42
C VAL A 289 -6.15 10.65 10.47
N GLY A 290 -5.26 9.91 11.11
CA GLY A 290 -5.61 8.94 12.13
C GLY A 290 -6.28 9.53 13.38
N ALA A 291 -6.21 10.85 13.57
CA ALA A 291 -6.88 11.57 14.67
C ALA A 291 -8.26 12.14 14.27
N ILE A 292 -8.64 12.04 12.99
CA ILE A 292 -9.92 12.57 12.50
C ILE A 292 -11.02 11.55 12.79
N THR A 293 -12.03 11.98 13.54
CA THR A 293 -13.23 11.20 13.79
C THR A 293 -14.34 11.68 12.86
N LEU A 294 -14.90 10.77 12.06
CA LEU A 294 -16.12 11.00 11.29
C LEU A 294 -17.30 10.51 12.13
N ASP A 295 -18.24 11.39 12.45
CA ASP A 295 -19.48 11.03 13.11
C ASP A 295 -20.46 10.33 12.14
N GLU A 296 -21.54 9.75 12.66
CA GLU A 296 -22.54 9.05 11.84
C GLU A 296 -23.11 9.92 10.73
N SER A 297 -23.30 11.22 10.98
CA SER A 297 -23.84 12.16 9.99
C SER A 297 -22.85 12.41 8.85
N SER A 298 -21.58 12.58 9.17
CA SER A 298 -20.48 12.72 8.19
C SER A 298 -20.31 11.45 7.35
N LEU A 299 -20.35 10.27 7.99
CA LEU A 299 -20.27 8.99 7.30
C LEU A 299 -21.45 8.80 6.34
N ALA A 300 -22.69 9.08 6.79
CA ALA A 300 -23.88 8.96 5.94
C ALA A 300 -23.81 9.86 4.70
N VAL A 301 -23.27 11.08 4.83
CA VAL A 301 -23.08 12.02 3.70
C VAL A 301 -22.04 11.48 2.73
N LEU A 302 -20.93 10.92 3.21
CA LEU A 302 -19.86 10.37 2.37
C LEU A 302 -20.26 9.05 1.72
N ASP A 303 -20.97 8.18 2.43
CA ASP A 303 -21.46 6.89 1.91
C ASP A 303 -22.51 7.08 0.81
N ALA A 304 -23.26 8.19 0.83
CA ALA A 304 -24.22 8.54 -0.20
C ALA A 304 -23.59 9.08 -1.50
N VAL A 305 -22.26 9.30 -1.54
CA VAL A 305 -21.57 9.69 -2.77
C VAL A 305 -21.71 8.58 -3.80
N GLU A 306 -22.10 8.94 -5.02
CA GLU A 306 -22.23 7.98 -6.13
C GLU A 306 -20.86 7.40 -6.49
N SER A 307 -20.76 6.06 -6.51
CA SER A 307 -19.56 5.37 -6.96
C SER A 307 -19.48 5.38 -8.49
N ARG A 308 -18.33 5.78 -9.00
CA ARG A 308 -17.99 5.78 -10.44
C ARG A 308 -16.78 4.89 -10.64
N SER A 309 -16.76 4.14 -11.75
CA SER A 309 -15.67 3.19 -11.98
C SER A 309 -14.30 3.85 -12.01
N ALA A 310 -13.33 3.21 -11.34
CA ALA A 310 -11.91 3.54 -11.46
C ALA A 310 -11.24 2.82 -12.64
N ASP A 311 -11.92 1.88 -13.31
CA ASP A 311 -11.38 1.11 -14.44
C ASP A 311 -11.31 1.95 -15.71
N VAL A 312 -10.31 2.82 -15.79
CA VAL A 312 -10.04 3.70 -16.93
C VAL A 312 -8.89 3.14 -17.75
N ARG A 313 -9.15 2.80 -19.02
CA ARG A 313 -8.11 2.36 -19.94
C ARG A 313 -7.35 3.54 -20.51
N LEU A 314 -6.03 3.39 -20.66
CA LEU A 314 -5.23 4.29 -21.47
C LEU A 314 -5.53 3.91 -22.93
N GLY A 315 -6.19 4.82 -23.66
CA GLY A 315 -6.50 4.68 -25.07
C GLY A 315 -5.28 4.81 -25.97
#